data_2246d92ad8293ca4e7320b84542124b1
#
_entry.id   2246d92ad8293ca4e7320b84542124b1
#
_cell.length_a   1.000
_cell.length_b   1.000
_cell.length_c   1.000
_cell.angle_alpha   90.00
_cell.angle_beta   90.00
_cell.angle_gamma   90.00
#
_symmetry.space_group_name_H-M   'P 1'
#
loop_
_entity.id
_entity.type
_entity.pdbx_description
1 polymer ?
#
loop_
_entity_poly.entity_id
_entity_poly.type
_entity_poly.pdbx_seq_one_letter_code
_entity_poly.pdbx_strand_id
1 'polypeptide(L)'
;MLQAIAAQVAAHEALIALLILGVMVAAFIAERVPPVTTAVIAAAACFAFGLIPEEDALRAFSNPAPISIAALFMLTAALQRTGVLDRMASLVVSTAERSGWLSLVLMGVVVVLASAFINNTAVVLVLIPIVIALGETLKIPKRRLLIPLSYVSIMGGTLTLIGTSTNLIVAGVATRAGLEPFSIFEISGVGLAVLAVGIPAALGLGYFFLPGGSDPDRKADKPLLFLTDLSNPAASEAGIALPAGVTVIAQTRAPSAGGAAAADDALIAPGEKLSARMTLPELLTVIEQGKFTSGITRRTLPPPEAPLRVQGVLSPNDPNIGRRADQLSYLSAHPLRLRAIARHGNQPGPQLASTRLRAGDHLLLEGEAGAIDALAASSSLIITRELPDQSFRRDRAGFAIAIIALVITAAATGFVSLPVSAIIGLGAMLLLGCLSIENAWRALDSSVLGLVVAMLIVGSAMQASGAVDLIVQAAVPVFLLLQPFWALVAIYFLTSLLTEIVTNAAVAVILTPIVISLAAVIGVEPRALVVAVMFGASASFASPIGYQTNTLVYAAGNYRFSDFLRIGVPMNLIVGFVSCLAIAHFYKL
;
A
#
# COMPACT_ATOMS: atom_id res chain seq x y z
N MET A 1 -39.62 -16.55 21.27
CA MET A 1 -38.71 -15.39 21.21
C MET A 1 -37.79 -15.50 19.99
N LEU A 2 -37.00 -16.57 19.81
CA LEU A 2 -36.12 -16.72 18.64
C LEU A 2 -36.87 -16.76 17.29
N GLN A 3 -38.04 -17.42 17.20
CA GLN A 3 -38.87 -17.42 15.99
C GLN A 3 -39.45 -16.01 15.66
N ALA A 4 -39.80 -15.20 16.66
CA ALA A 4 -40.29 -13.85 16.46
C ALA A 4 -39.15 -12.91 15.99
N ILE A 5 -37.94 -13.09 16.49
CA ILE A 5 -36.74 -12.37 16.05
C ILE A 5 -36.41 -12.76 14.59
N ALA A 6 -36.45 -14.06 14.28
CA ALA A 6 -36.21 -14.54 12.91
C ALA A 6 -37.25 -13.97 11.90
N ALA A 7 -38.52 -13.92 12.29
CA ALA A 7 -39.57 -13.32 11.44
C ALA A 7 -39.41 -11.81 11.25
N GLN A 8 -38.96 -11.08 12.28
CA GLN A 8 -38.64 -9.65 12.17
C GLN A 8 -37.39 -9.40 11.33
N VAL A 9 -36.36 -10.24 11.44
CA VAL A 9 -35.16 -10.15 10.60
C VAL A 9 -35.54 -10.39 9.14
N ALA A 10 -36.31 -11.45 8.84
CA ALA A 10 -36.78 -11.74 7.48
C ALA A 10 -37.60 -10.59 6.84
N ALA A 11 -38.36 -9.84 7.65
CA ALA A 11 -39.11 -8.68 7.17
C ALA A 11 -38.25 -7.43 6.88
N HIS A 12 -36.99 -7.41 7.39
CA HIS A 12 -36.12 -6.22 7.32
C HIS A 12 -34.69 -6.55 6.85
N GLU A 13 -34.48 -7.68 6.22
CA GLU A 13 -33.15 -8.17 5.78
C GLU A 13 -32.36 -7.12 5.00
N ALA A 14 -33.01 -6.44 4.05
CA ALA A 14 -32.37 -5.40 3.26
C ALA A 14 -31.90 -4.19 4.10
N LEU A 15 -32.72 -3.78 5.08
CA LEU A 15 -32.34 -2.66 5.96
C LEU A 15 -31.22 -3.05 6.91
N ILE A 16 -31.21 -4.28 7.42
CA ILE A 16 -30.14 -4.80 8.29
C ILE A 16 -28.83 -4.90 7.48
N ALA A 17 -28.90 -5.40 6.25
CA ALA A 17 -27.74 -5.44 5.36
C ALA A 17 -27.20 -4.04 5.05
N LEU A 18 -28.06 -3.07 4.78
CA LEU A 18 -27.68 -1.66 4.58
C LEU A 18 -27.07 -1.04 5.84
N LEU A 19 -27.56 -1.37 7.02
CA LEU A 19 -26.99 -0.91 8.28
C LEU A 19 -25.58 -1.50 8.48
N ILE A 20 -25.40 -2.80 8.25
CA ILE A 20 -24.09 -3.45 8.31
C ILE A 20 -23.12 -2.78 7.32
N LEU A 21 -23.56 -2.57 6.08
CA LEU A 21 -22.75 -1.87 5.08
C LEU A 21 -22.39 -0.46 5.51
N GLY A 22 -23.36 0.32 6.00
CA GLY A 22 -23.15 1.69 6.46
C GLY A 22 -22.16 1.78 7.62
N VAL A 23 -22.28 0.89 8.62
CA VAL A 23 -21.34 0.80 9.74
C VAL A 23 -19.94 0.39 9.26
N MET A 24 -19.87 -0.58 8.33
CA MET A 24 -18.60 -1.02 7.74
C MET A 24 -17.92 0.12 6.98
N VAL A 25 -18.65 0.86 6.13
CA VAL A 25 -18.11 2.03 5.40
C VAL A 25 -17.66 3.12 6.36
N ALA A 26 -18.47 3.42 7.39
CA ALA A 26 -18.09 4.40 8.42
C ALA A 26 -16.82 3.98 9.17
N ALA A 27 -16.66 2.68 9.47
CA ALA A 27 -15.46 2.15 10.11
C ALA A 27 -14.24 2.22 9.18
N PHE A 28 -14.40 2.00 7.87
CA PHE A 28 -13.34 2.21 6.89
C PHE A 28 -12.89 3.67 6.83
N ILE A 29 -13.83 4.61 6.82
CA ILE A 29 -13.54 6.06 6.82
C ILE A 29 -12.86 6.48 8.13
N ALA A 30 -13.26 5.89 9.25
CA ALA A 30 -12.69 6.22 10.56
C ALA A 30 -11.24 5.71 10.75
N GLU A 31 -10.79 4.74 9.95
CA GLU A 31 -9.43 4.15 9.95
C GLU A 31 -8.91 3.73 11.35
N ARG A 32 -9.84 3.40 12.27
CA ARG A 32 -9.47 2.98 13.64
C ARG A 32 -9.15 1.50 13.75
N VAL A 33 -9.66 0.71 12.81
CA VAL A 33 -9.52 -0.76 12.73
C VAL A 33 -9.06 -1.12 11.33
N PRO A 34 -8.17 -2.11 11.17
CA PRO A 34 -7.73 -2.57 9.85
C PRO A 34 -8.92 -2.96 8.96
N PRO A 35 -8.90 -2.64 7.65
CA PRO A 35 -10.01 -2.94 6.75
C PRO A 35 -10.42 -4.41 6.73
N VAL A 36 -9.46 -5.33 6.76
CA VAL A 36 -9.74 -6.78 6.81
C VAL A 36 -10.53 -7.16 8.07
N THR A 37 -10.17 -6.62 9.23
CA THR A 37 -10.88 -6.91 10.49
C THR A 37 -12.32 -6.40 10.44
N THR A 38 -12.51 -5.18 9.94
CA THR A 38 -13.84 -4.58 9.75
C THR A 38 -14.69 -5.41 8.78
N ALA A 39 -14.13 -5.85 7.66
CA ALA A 39 -14.83 -6.68 6.68
C ALA A 39 -15.20 -8.07 7.25
N VAL A 40 -14.29 -8.70 8.01
CA VAL A 40 -14.57 -9.99 8.68
C VAL A 40 -15.67 -9.84 9.72
N ILE A 41 -15.69 -8.75 10.50
CA ILE A 41 -16.77 -8.46 11.45
C ILE A 41 -18.10 -8.26 10.72
N ALA A 42 -18.11 -7.53 9.60
CA ALA A 42 -19.31 -7.32 8.78
C ALA A 42 -19.81 -8.67 8.19
N ALA A 43 -18.91 -9.50 7.68
CA ALA A 43 -19.25 -10.85 7.20
C ALA A 43 -19.83 -11.73 8.32
N ALA A 44 -19.21 -11.71 9.51
CA ALA A 44 -19.72 -12.43 10.67
C ALA A 44 -21.09 -11.90 11.12
N ALA A 45 -21.34 -10.59 11.04
CA ALA A 45 -22.65 -10.01 11.29
C ALA A 45 -23.70 -10.49 10.26
N CYS A 46 -23.35 -10.57 8.97
CA CYS A 46 -24.25 -11.13 7.95
C CYS A 46 -24.66 -12.56 8.26
N PHE A 47 -23.74 -13.39 8.79
CA PHE A 47 -24.08 -14.74 9.28
C PHE A 47 -24.97 -14.71 10.52
N ALA A 48 -24.60 -13.91 11.50
CA ALA A 48 -25.34 -13.84 12.78
C ALA A 48 -26.81 -13.41 12.59
N PHE A 49 -27.06 -12.56 11.57
CA PHE A 49 -28.42 -12.16 11.20
C PHE A 49 -29.06 -13.05 10.14
N GLY A 50 -28.42 -14.12 9.67
CA GLY A 50 -28.97 -15.07 8.71
C GLY A 50 -29.19 -14.49 7.29
N LEU A 51 -28.46 -13.42 6.94
CA LEU A 51 -28.58 -12.74 5.64
C LEU A 51 -27.99 -13.55 4.47
N ILE A 52 -27.23 -14.58 4.76
CA ILE A 52 -26.58 -15.44 3.76
C ILE A 52 -26.64 -16.92 4.21
N PRO A 53 -27.02 -17.83 3.31
CA PRO A 53 -26.92 -19.26 3.57
C PRO A 53 -25.47 -19.73 3.74
N GLU A 54 -25.23 -20.75 4.56
CA GLU A 54 -23.90 -21.32 4.80
C GLU A 54 -23.21 -21.77 3.51
N GLU A 55 -23.96 -22.39 2.58
CA GLU A 55 -23.44 -22.84 1.29
C GLU A 55 -22.87 -21.68 0.46
N ASP A 56 -23.53 -20.53 0.43
CA ASP A 56 -23.08 -19.37 -0.34
C ASP A 56 -21.84 -18.73 0.28
N ALA A 57 -21.69 -18.83 1.59
CA ALA A 57 -20.48 -18.41 2.25
C ALA A 57 -19.29 -19.32 1.94
N LEU A 58 -19.49 -20.63 1.95
CA LEU A 58 -18.45 -21.58 1.56
C LEU A 58 -18.03 -21.38 0.10
N ARG A 59 -18.96 -21.03 -0.78
CA ARG A 59 -18.68 -20.65 -2.18
C ARG A 59 -17.79 -19.42 -2.30
N ALA A 60 -17.77 -18.51 -1.32
CA ALA A 60 -16.85 -17.37 -1.34
C ALA A 60 -15.37 -17.80 -1.28
N PHE A 61 -15.06 -18.86 -0.53
CA PHE A 61 -13.72 -19.43 -0.46
C PHE A 61 -13.33 -20.20 -1.74
N SER A 62 -14.31 -20.73 -2.47
CA SER A 62 -14.10 -21.43 -3.75
C SER A 62 -14.09 -20.49 -4.96
N ASN A 63 -14.18 -19.17 -4.75
CA ASN A 63 -14.13 -18.18 -5.83
C ASN A 63 -12.73 -18.20 -6.50
N PRO A 64 -12.66 -18.17 -7.84
CA PRO A 64 -11.39 -18.16 -8.57
C PRO A 64 -10.49 -16.96 -8.24
N ALA A 65 -11.06 -15.82 -7.82
CA ALA A 65 -10.30 -14.59 -7.59
C ALA A 65 -9.30 -14.69 -6.42
N PRO A 66 -9.67 -15.10 -5.18
CA PRO A 66 -8.70 -15.29 -4.10
C PRO A 66 -7.59 -16.28 -4.46
N ILE A 67 -7.92 -17.36 -5.17
CA ILE A 67 -6.96 -18.40 -5.61
C ILE A 67 -5.96 -17.79 -6.60
N SER A 68 -6.47 -17.06 -7.61
CA SER A 68 -5.63 -16.37 -8.59
C SER A 68 -4.71 -15.34 -7.94
N ILE A 69 -5.25 -14.51 -7.03
CA ILE A 69 -4.49 -13.49 -6.32
C ILE A 69 -3.37 -14.13 -5.50
N ALA A 70 -3.66 -15.21 -4.76
CA ALA A 70 -2.67 -15.92 -3.97
C ALA A 70 -1.54 -16.49 -4.84
N ALA A 71 -1.89 -17.21 -5.92
CA ALA A 71 -0.90 -17.77 -6.84
C ALA A 71 -0.06 -16.68 -7.53
N LEU A 72 -0.68 -15.55 -7.93
CA LEU A 72 0.03 -14.43 -8.55
C LEU A 72 0.95 -13.70 -7.58
N PHE A 73 0.61 -13.57 -6.31
CA PHE A 73 1.52 -13.03 -5.29
C PHE A 73 2.78 -13.89 -5.18
N MET A 74 2.63 -15.22 -5.14
CA MET A 74 3.77 -16.15 -5.10
C MET A 74 4.62 -16.09 -6.38
N LEU A 75 4.00 -16.03 -7.57
CA LEU A 75 4.71 -15.88 -8.85
C LEU A 75 5.49 -14.56 -8.91
N THR A 76 4.89 -13.47 -8.47
CA THR A 76 5.53 -12.15 -8.40
C THR A 76 6.72 -12.16 -7.44
N ALA A 77 6.61 -12.84 -6.29
CA ALA A 77 7.74 -13.00 -5.36
C ALA A 77 8.91 -13.75 -6.00
N ALA A 78 8.64 -14.72 -6.89
CA ALA A 78 9.71 -15.41 -7.63
C ALA A 78 10.45 -14.45 -8.58
N LEU A 79 9.75 -13.53 -9.27
CA LEU A 79 10.41 -12.49 -10.08
C LEU A 79 11.30 -11.57 -9.23
N GLN A 80 10.82 -11.16 -8.06
CA GLN A 80 11.61 -10.34 -7.14
C GLN A 80 12.86 -11.09 -6.65
N ARG A 81 12.70 -12.34 -6.21
CA ARG A 81 13.80 -13.18 -5.71
C ARG A 81 14.85 -13.55 -6.77
N THR A 82 14.47 -13.54 -8.04
CA THR A 82 15.41 -13.80 -9.14
C THR A 82 16.10 -12.52 -9.64
N GLY A 83 15.82 -11.34 -9.05
CA GLY A 83 16.48 -10.07 -9.37
C GLY A 83 16.16 -9.54 -10.77
N VAL A 84 15.00 -9.89 -11.33
CA VAL A 84 14.55 -9.37 -12.64
C VAL A 84 14.41 -7.86 -12.60
N LEU A 85 13.79 -7.30 -11.53
CA LEU A 85 13.63 -5.86 -11.37
C LEU A 85 14.98 -5.13 -11.30
N ASP A 86 15.96 -5.70 -10.58
CA ASP A 86 17.31 -5.11 -10.46
C ASP A 86 18.03 -5.07 -11.80
N ARG A 87 17.85 -6.09 -12.65
CA ARG A 87 18.39 -6.08 -14.02
C ARG A 87 17.74 -5.00 -14.89
N MET A 88 16.42 -4.88 -14.84
CA MET A 88 15.71 -3.82 -15.56
C MET A 88 16.17 -2.43 -15.09
N ALA A 89 16.34 -2.26 -13.79
CA ALA A 89 16.84 -1.04 -13.17
C ALA A 89 18.27 -0.70 -13.59
N SER A 90 19.17 -1.68 -13.66
CA SER A 90 20.55 -1.48 -14.07
C SER A 90 20.68 -1.04 -15.53
N LEU A 91 19.77 -1.48 -16.42
CA LEU A 91 19.70 -1.01 -17.81
C LEU A 91 19.38 0.48 -17.90
N VAL A 92 18.50 0.98 -17.02
CA VAL A 92 18.16 2.42 -16.97
C VAL A 92 19.37 3.24 -16.55
N VAL A 93 20.06 2.81 -15.49
CA VAL A 93 21.26 3.52 -14.97
C VAL A 93 22.37 3.55 -16.03
N SER A 94 22.68 2.42 -16.67
CA SER A 94 23.72 2.36 -17.69
C SER A 94 23.40 3.20 -18.94
N THR A 95 22.14 3.46 -19.22
CA THR A 95 21.70 4.31 -20.32
C THR A 95 21.79 5.80 -19.98
N ALA A 96 21.67 6.17 -18.68
CA ALA A 96 21.70 7.55 -18.25
C ALA A 96 23.02 8.28 -18.58
N GLU A 97 24.13 7.55 -18.55
CA GLU A 97 25.46 8.09 -18.91
C GLU A 97 25.57 8.44 -20.40
N ARG A 98 24.77 7.76 -21.26
CA ARG A 98 24.81 7.95 -22.73
C ARG A 98 23.78 8.96 -23.21
N SER A 99 22.58 8.94 -22.66
CA SER A 99 21.48 9.81 -23.07
C SER A 99 20.47 9.97 -21.93
N GLY A 100 20.43 11.16 -21.35
CA GLY A 100 19.52 11.45 -20.24
C GLY A 100 18.04 11.35 -20.62
N TRP A 101 17.66 11.78 -21.82
CA TRP A 101 16.28 11.67 -22.32
C TRP A 101 15.87 10.20 -22.51
N LEU A 102 16.76 9.39 -23.15
CA LEU A 102 16.48 7.98 -23.39
C LEU A 102 16.33 7.21 -22.08
N SER A 103 17.09 7.55 -21.02
CA SER A 103 16.97 6.91 -19.72
C SER A 103 15.64 7.22 -19.04
N LEU A 104 15.08 8.43 -19.20
CA LEU A 104 13.75 8.77 -18.68
C LEU A 104 12.65 7.98 -19.40
N VAL A 105 12.73 7.88 -20.73
CA VAL A 105 11.78 7.07 -21.52
C VAL A 105 11.90 5.59 -21.14
N LEU A 106 13.12 5.07 -21.06
CA LEU A 106 13.37 3.67 -20.68
C LEU A 106 12.87 3.40 -19.24
N MET A 107 13.08 4.35 -18.31
CA MET A 107 12.52 4.26 -16.95
C MET A 107 11.00 4.16 -17.00
N GLY A 108 10.32 5.00 -17.79
CA GLY A 108 8.86 4.94 -17.96
C GLY A 108 8.40 3.59 -18.48
N VAL A 109 9.08 3.05 -19.51
CA VAL A 109 8.79 1.72 -20.08
C VAL A 109 9.01 0.61 -19.04
N VAL A 110 10.13 0.67 -18.28
CA VAL A 110 10.42 -0.31 -17.23
C VAL A 110 9.36 -0.28 -16.12
N VAL A 111 8.96 0.93 -15.69
CA VAL A 111 7.90 1.08 -14.67
C VAL A 111 6.59 0.47 -15.16
N VAL A 112 6.16 0.81 -16.39
CA VAL A 112 4.90 0.31 -16.97
C VAL A 112 4.92 -1.21 -17.11
N LEU A 113 5.97 -1.76 -17.73
CA LEU A 113 6.08 -3.21 -17.94
C LEU A 113 6.17 -3.98 -16.61
N ALA A 114 6.95 -3.47 -15.67
CA ALA A 114 7.03 -4.09 -14.35
C ALA A 114 5.68 -4.02 -13.61
N SER A 115 5.03 -2.86 -13.58
CA SER A 115 3.75 -2.67 -12.88
C SER A 115 2.58 -3.40 -13.53
N ALA A 116 2.66 -3.72 -14.82
CA ALA A 116 1.63 -4.52 -15.49
C ALA A 116 1.54 -5.97 -14.97
N PHE A 117 2.61 -6.49 -14.34
CA PHE A 117 2.69 -7.90 -13.92
C PHE A 117 3.21 -8.09 -12.48
N ILE A 118 3.75 -7.04 -11.88
CA ILE A 118 4.33 -7.05 -10.54
C ILE A 118 3.59 -6.03 -9.67
N ASN A 119 3.45 -6.31 -8.38
CA ASN A 119 2.85 -5.38 -7.43
C ASN A 119 3.53 -4.00 -7.48
N ASN A 120 2.73 -2.95 -7.67
CA ASN A 120 3.17 -1.57 -7.81
C ASN A 120 4.07 -1.10 -6.65
N THR A 121 3.76 -1.51 -5.42
CA THR A 121 4.53 -1.16 -4.22
C THR A 121 5.97 -1.65 -4.33
N ALA A 122 6.17 -2.89 -4.76
CA ALA A 122 7.50 -3.46 -4.94
C ALA A 122 8.28 -2.77 -6.05
N VAL A 123 7.61 -2.46 -7.17
CA VAL A 123 8.22 -1.75 -8.31
C VAL A 123 8.71 -0.38 -7.88
N VAL A 124 7.85 0.41 -7.22
CA VAL A 124 8.19 1.76 -6.77
C VAL A 124 9.29 1.74 -5.72
N LEU A 125 9.23 0.80 -4.75
CA LEU A 125 10.25 0.68 -3.71
C LEU A 125 11.65 0.46 -4.29
N VAL A 126 11.80 -0.44 -5.27
CA VAL A 126 13.08 -0.74 -5.93
C VAL A 126 13.54 0.44 -6.79
N LEU A 127 12.62 1.16 -7.43
CA LEU A 127 12.97 2.22 -8.37
C LEU A 127 13.18 3.59 -7.73
N ILE A 128 12.71 3.85 -6.50
CA ILE A 128 12.95 5.13 -5.79
C ILE A 128 14.44 5.52 -5.77
N PRO A 129 15.38 4.70 -5.28
CA PRO A 129 16.80 5.08 -5.25
C PRO A 129 17.36 5.32 -6.65
N ILE A 130 16.90 4.59 -7.66
CA ILE A 130 17.34 4.74 -9.04
C ILE A 130 16.85 6.05 -9.65
N VAL A 131 15.58 6.43 -9.39
CA VAL A 131 15.01 7.70 -9.83
C VAL A 131 15.72 8.89 -9.15
N ILE A 132 16.12 8.75 -7.88
CA ILE A 132 16.90 9.76 -7.18
C ILE A 132 18.27 9.93 -7.85
N ALA A 133 19.01 8.85 -8.08
CA ALA A 133 20.31 8.87 -8.76
C ALA A 133 20.21 9.42 -10.20
N LEU A 134 19.14 9.03 -10.93
CA LEU A 134 18.86 9.55 -12.26
C LEU A 134 18.60 11.07 -12.22
N GLY A 135 17.83 11.54 -11.24
CA GLY A 135 17.57 12.96 -11.00
C GLY A 135 18.86 13.76 -10.77
N GLU A 136 19.79 13.23 -9.97
CA GLU A 136 21.10 13.82 -9.72
C GLU A 136 21.93 13.91 -11.01
N THR A 137 21.99 12.83 -11.79
CA THR A 137 22.72 12.78 -13.08
C THR A 137 22.14 13.77 -14.09
N LEU A 138 20.82 13.89 -14.17
CA LEU A 138 20.11 14.78 -15.10
C LEU A 138 19.93 16.21 -14.58
N LYS A 139 20.38 16.49 -13.35
CA LYS A 139 20.15 17.76 -12.64
C LYS A 139 18.67 18.12 -12.53
N ILE A 140 17.80 17.11 -12.41
CA ILE A 140 16.36 17.26 -12.20
C ILE A 140 16.08 17.00 -10.71
N PRO A 141 15.42 17.91 -9.97
CA PRO A 141 15.08 17.69 -8.58
C PRO A 141 14.27 16.41 -8.39
N LYS A 142 14.65 15.55 -7.44
CA LYS A 142 13.97 14.26 -7.14
C LYS A 142 12.45 14.42 -6.97
N ARG A 143 12.00 15.55 -6.42
CA ARG A 143 10.58 15.89 -6.25
C ARG A 143 9.80 15.96 -7.56
N ARG A 144 10.42 16.30 -8.67
CA ARG A 144 9.77 16.34 -9.98
C ARG A 144 9.63 14.98 -10.62
N LEU A 145 10.31 13.94 -10.09
CA LEU A 145 10.34 12.59 -10.65
C LEU A 145 9.60 11.55 -9.80
N LEU A 146 9.58 11.70 -8.47
CA LEU A 146 9.06 10.65 -7.59
C LEU A 146 7.53 10.53 -7.61
N ILE A 147 6.76 11.64 -7.59
CA ILE A 147 5.29 11.56 -7.77
C ILE A 147 4.94 11.00 -9.16
N PRO A 148 5.52 11.48 -10.28
CA PRO A 148 5.34 10.82 -11.58
C PRO A 148 5.68 9.34 -11.59
N LEU A 149 6.75 8.88 -10.91
CA LEU A 149 7.05 7.45 -10.76
C LEU A 149 5.87 6.67 -10.17
N SER A 150 5.28 7.16 -9.08
CA SER A 150 4.12 6.52 -8.46
C SER A 150 2.92 6.49 -9.43
N TYR A 151 2.61 7.60 -10.08
CA TYR A 151 1.48 7.69 -11.00
C TYR A 151 1.62 6.79 -12.22
N VAL A 152 2.82 6.74 -12.81
CA VAL A 152 3.13 5.83 -13.94
C VAL A 152 3.01 4.37 -13.49
N SER A 153 3.45 4.04 -12.27
CA SER A 153 3.28 2.70 -11.71
C SER A 153 1.81 2.34 -11.51
N ILE A 154 0.98 3.26 -10.97
CA ILE A 154 -0.46 3.04 -10.79
C ILE A 154 -1.13 2.80 -12.16
N MET A 155 -0.88 3.67 -13.15
CA MET A 155 -1.43 3.51 -14.50
C MET A 155 -0.90 2.25 -15.19
N GLY A 156 0.38 1.90 -15.00
CA GLY A 156 0.97 0.64 -15.49
C GLY A 156 0.26 -0.58 -14.93
N GLY A 157 -0.13 -0.54 -13.64
CA GLY A 157 -0.91 -1.58 -12.99
C GLY A 157 -2.31 -1.78 -13.58
N THR A 158 -2.89 -0.77 -14.23
CA THR A 158 -4.19 -0.90 -14.91
C THR A 158 -4.08 -1.41 -16.36
N LEU A 159 -2.87 -1.67 -16.84
CA LEU A 159 -2.65 -2.18 -18.19
C LEU A 159 -3.13 -3.63 -18.37
N THR A 160 -3.06 -4.42 -17.31
CA THR A 160 -3.51 -5.82 -17.31
C THR A 160 -4.42 -6.10 -16.12
N LEU A 161 -5.16 -7.20 -16.20
CA LEU A 161 -5.98 -7.65 -15.09
C LEU A 161 -5.14 -8.01 -13.85
N ILE A 162 -3.88 -8.43 -14.05
CA ILE A 162 -2.96 -8.94 -13.02
C ILE A 162 -2.21 -7.80 -12.31
N GLY A 163 -1.98 -6.67 -12.98
CA GLY A 163 -1.09 -5.60 -12.50
C GLY A 163 -1.50 -4.97 -11.17
N THR A 164 -2.79 -5.03 -10.82
CA THR A 164 -3.28 -4.62 -9.50
C THR A 164 -4.31 -5.59 -8.94
N SER A 165 -4.24 -5.84 -7.63
CA SER A 165 -5.22 -6.67 -6.93
C SER A 165 -6.65 -6.14 -7.06
N THR A 166 -6.83 -4.83 -7.19
CA THR A 166 -8.13 -4.17 -7.38
C THR A 166 -8.86 -4.72 -8.61
N ASN A 167 -8.17 -4.85 -9.75
CA ASN A 167 -8.76 -5.39 -10.99
C ASN A 167 -9.21 -6.85 -10.81
N LEU A 168 -8.37 -7.68 -10.15
CA LEU A 168 -8.70 -9.07 -9.88
C LEU A 168 -9.91 -9.21 -8.93
N ILE A 169 -10.00 -8.33 -7.94
CA ILE A 169 -11.13 -8.28 -7.01
C ILE A 169 -12.43 -7.96 -7.76
N VAL A 170 -12.43 -6.88 -8.55
CA VAL A 170 -13.60 -6.47 -9.35
C VAL A 170 -14.00 -7.58 -10.32
N ALA A 171 -13.05 -8.17 -11.03
CA ALA A 171 -13.32 -9.28 -11.95
C ALA A 171 -13.92 -10.50 -11.23
N GLY A 172 -13.40 -10.84 -10.04
CA GLY A 172 -13.93 -11.95 -9.24
C GLY A 172 -15.35 -11.72 -8.73
N VAL A 173 -15.67 -10.49 -8.31
CA VAL A 173 -17.03 -10.09 -7.91
C VAL A 173 -17.97 -10.11 -9.12
N ALA A 174 -17.53 -9.57 -10.26
CA ALA A 174 -18.31 -9.54 -11.49
C ALA A 174 -18.63 -10.94 -12.03
N THR A 175 -17.66 -11.86 -12.01
CA THR A 175 -17.86 -13.26 -12.39
C THR A 175 -18.87 -13.96 -11.48
N ARG A 176 -18.84 -13.68 -10.17
CA ARG A 176 -19.80 -14.21 -9.22
C ARG A 176 -21.22 -13.66 -9.46
N ALA A 177 -21.32 -12.42 -9.90
CA ALA A 177 -22.59 -11.78 -10.28
C ALA A 177 -23.12 -12.26 -11.65
N GLY A 178 -22.48 -13.26 -12.29
CA GLY A 178 -22.96 -13.89 -13.53
C GLY A 178 -22.36 -13.31 -14.81
N LEU A 179 -21.42 -12.35 -14.73
CA LEU A 179 -20.69 -11.88 -15.91
C LEU A 179 -19.64 -12.92 -16.34
N GLU A 180 -19.39 -13.02 -17.64
CA GLU A 180 -18.29 -13.83 -18.16
C GLU A 180 -16.95 -13.39 -17.55
N PRO A 181 -16.02 -14.31 -17.27
CA PRO A 181 -14.70 -13.98 -16.75
C PRO A 181 -13.96 -12.99 -17.65
N PHE A 182 -13.27 -12.03 -17.05
CA PHE A 182 -12.42 -11.09 -17.77
C PHE A 182 -11.13 -11.78 -18.23
N SER A 183 -10.71 -11.52 -19.48
CA SER A 183 -9.39 -11.94 -19.95
C SER A 183 -8.29 -11.01 -19.41
N ILE A 184 -7.04 -11.51 -19.39
CA ILE A 184 -5.89 -10.75 -18.83
C ILE A 184 -5.71 -9.40 -19.50
N PHE A 185 -5.87 -9.34 -20.84
CA PHE A 185 -5.62 -8.16 -21.66
C PHE A 185 -6.89 -7.42 -22.10
N GLU A 186 -8.05 -7.80 -21.59
CA GLU A 186 -9.32 -7.19 -22.01
C GLU A 186 -9.37 -5.68 -21.73
N ILE A 187 -8.82 -5.27 -20.59
CA ILE A 187 -8.75 -3.85 -20.19
C ILE A 187 -7.55 -3.11 -20.77
N SER A 188 -6.65 -3.81 -21.49
CA SER A 188 -5.39 -3.24 -21.98
C SER A 188 -5.59 -2.11 -22.98
N GLY A 189 -6.65 -2.14 -23.80
CA GLY A 189 -6.98 -1.05 -24.70
C GLY A 189 -7.22 0.26 -23.95
N VAL A 190 -8.02 0.20 -22.89
CA VAL A 190 -8.28 1.35 -22.01
C VAL A 190 -6.99 1.77 -21.29
N GLY A 191 -6.24 0.80 -20.75
CA GLY A 191 -4.96 1.05 -20.08
C GLY A 191 -3.93 1.74 -20.98
N LEU A 192 -3.81 1.34 -22.24
CA LEU A 192 -2.91 1.99 -23.21
C LEU A 192 -3.33 3.43 -23.50
N ALA A 193 -4.63 3.71 -23.65
CA ALA A 193 -5.12 5.07 -23.84
C ALA A 193 -4.80 5.95 -22.61
N VAL A 194 -4.99 5.42 -21.41
CA VAL A 194 -4.63 6.08 -20.14
C VAL A 194 -3.14 6.36 -20.06
N LEU A 195 -2.29 5.39 -20.39
CA LEU A 195 -0.83 5.58 -20.38
C LEU A 195 -0.36 6.60 -21.42
N ALA A 196 -0.93 6.58 -22.64
CA ALA A 196 -0.56 7.49 -23.71
C ALA A 196 -0.76 8.97 -23.34
N VAL A 197 -1.80 9.27 -22.58
CA VAL A 197 -2.11 10.64 -22.13
C VAL A 197 -1.58 10.89 -20.71
N GLY A 198 -1.70 9.90 -19.83
CA GLY A 198 -1.37 10.02 -18.41
C GLY A 198 0.12 10.18 -18.13
N ILE A 199 1.00 9.49 -18.89
CA ILE A 199 2.46 9.65 -18.70
C ILE A 199 2.91 11.07 -19.03
N PRO A 200 2.60 11.63 -20.22
CA PRO A 200 2.92 13.02 -20.52
C PRO A 200 2.30 14.01 -19.52
N ALA A 201 1.06 13.77 -19.09
CA ALA A 201 0.39 14.59 -18.09
C ALA A 201 1.11 14.55 -16.73
N ALA A 202 1.45 13.35 -16.23
CA ALA A 202 2.15 13.19 -14.95
C ALA A 202 3.53 13.88 -14.97
N LEU A 203 4.29 13.73 -16.05
CA LEU A 203 5.60 14.37 -16.21
C LEU A 203 5.45 15.89 -16.35
N GLY A 204 4.49 16.36 -17.16
CA GLY A 204 4.23 17.79 -17.35
C GLY A 204 3.75 18.46 -16.06
N LEU A 205 2.74 17.92 -15.40
CA LEU A 205 2.26 18.43 -14.12
C LEU A 205 3.36 18.39 -13.05
N GLY A 206 4.16 17.33 -13.01
CA GLY A 206 5.31 17.22 -12.12
C GLY A 206 6.36 18.31 -12.39
N TYR A 207 6.63 18.60 -13.64
CA TYR A 207 7.58 19.63 -14.01
C TYR A 207 7.10 21.05 -13.67
N PHE A 208 5.83 21.38 -13.94
CA PHE A 208 5.29 22.73 -13.79
C PHE A 208 4.82 23.05 -12.37
N PHE A 209 4.23 22.09 -11.67
CA PHE A 209 3.58 22.36 -10.38
C PHE A 209 4.40 21.91 -9.16
N LEU A 210 5.41 21.04 -9.33
CA LEU A 210 6.30 20.70 -8.22
C LEU A 210 7.48 21.66 -8.12
N PRO A 211 7.84 22.06 -6.90
CA PRO A 211 8.94 22.99 -6.69
C PRO A 211 10.25 22.41 -7.22
N GLY A 212 10.90 23.17 -8.10
CA GLY A 212 12.16 22.80 -8.75
C GLY A 212 13.42 23.06 -7.96
N GLY A 213 13.31 23.63 -6.78
CA GLY A 213 14.44 23.97 -5.91
C GLY A 213 14.14 23.67 -4.44
N SER A 214 15.15 23.78 -3.61
CA SER A 214 14.94 23.95 -2.17
C SER A 214 14.05 25.18 -1.99
N ASP A 215 12.84 24.97 -1.49
CA ASP A 215 11.87 26.02 -1.16
C ASP A 215 12.59 27.06 -0.27
N PRO A 216 12.74 28.35 -0.65
CA PRO A 216 13.42 29.33 0.19
C PRO A 216 12.73 29.56 1.53
N ASP A 217 11.41 29.34 1.59
CA ASP A 217 10.62 29.31 2.82
C ASP A 217 10.70 27.96 3.58
N ARG A 218 11.15 26.90 2.95
CA ARG A 218 11.68 25.74 3.64
C ARG A 218 13.13 26.08 4.02
N LYS A 219 13.31 26.75 5.15
CA LYS A 219 14.56 26.73 5.91
C LYS A 219 15.19 25.36 5.72
N ALA A 220 16.38 25.34 5.06
CA ALA A 220 17.17 24.20 4.56
C ALA A 220 16.65 22.85 5.08
N ASP A 221 16.22 21.96 4.18
CA ASP A 221 15.58 20.66 4.48
C ASP A 221 15.92 20.25 5.91
N LYS A 222 15.02 20.57 6.88
CA LYS A 222 15.36 20.27 8.27
C LYS A 222 15.56 18.78 8.29
N PRO A 223 16.77 18.31 8.57
CA PRO A 223 17.07 16.90 8.52
C PRO A 223 16.00 16.18 9.33
N LEU A 224 15.56 15.03 8.84
CA LEU A 224 14.56 14.21 9.53
C LEU A 224 15.07 13.97 10.95
N LEU A 225 14.44 14.59 11.94
CA LEU A 225 14.87 14.49 13.33
C LEU A 225 14.20 13.28 13.97
N PHE A 226 15.01 12.36 14.40
CA PHE A 226 14.60 11.17 15.11
C PHE A 226 14.46 11.46 16.60
N LEU A 227 13.28 11.20 17.15
CA LEU A 227 13.00 11.21 18.58
C LEU A 227 13.46 9.87 19.16
N THR A 228 14.34 9.92 20.16
CA THR A 228 14.81 8.75 20.90
C THR A 228 14.82 9.04 22.40
N ASP A 229 14.65 7.98 23.20
CA ASP A 229 14.87 8.05 24.65
C ASP A 229 16.24 7.46 24.93
N LEU A 230 17.14 8.26 25.53
CA LEU A 230 18.47 7.90 25.97
C LEU A 230 18.48 7.71 27.48
N SER A 231 19.15 6.68 27.95
CA SER A 231 19.38 6.47 29.40
C SER A 231 20.85 6.15 29.67
N ASN A 232 21.39 6.76 30.71
CA ASN A 232 22.68 6.37 31.26
C ASN A 232 22.47 5.13 32.13
N PRO A 233 23.14 3.98 31.86
CA PRO A 233 23.00 2.80 32.70
C PRO A 233 23.32 3.11 34.16
N ALA A 234 22.52 2.61 35.10
CA ALA A 234 22.72 2.83 36.54
C ALA A 234 24.07 2.28 37.08
N ALA A 235 24.73 1.41 36.31
CA ALA A 235 26.05 0.88 36.60
C ALA A 235 27.21 1.79 36.16
N SER A 236 26.95 2.93 35.52
CA SER A 236 27.97 3.91 35.13
C SER A 236 28.35 4.76 36.35
N GLU A 237 29.63 4.86 36.65
CA GLU A 237 30.12 5.66 37.79
C GLU A 237 30.25 7.16 37.48
N ALA A 238 30.11 7.58 36.21
CA ALA A 238 30.31 8.95 35.77
C ALA A 238 29.13 9.46 34.93
N GLY A 239 28.87 10.77 34.97
CA GLY A 239 27.99 11.44 34.04
C GLY A 239 28.54 11.41 32.60
N ILE A 240 27.65 11.16 31.63
CA ILE A 240 28.03 11.08 30.20
C ILE A 240 27.60 12.36 29.50
N ALA A 241 28.55 13.03 28.83
CA ALA A 241 28.26 14.23 28.04
C ALA A 241 27.51 13.88 26.74
N LEU A 242 26.54 14.70 26.39
CA LEU A 242 25.84 14.60 25.11
C LEU A 242 26.73 15.03 23.94
N PRO A 243 26.67 14.35 22.80
CA PRO A 243 27.34 14.80 21.58
C PRO A 243 26.81 16.15 21.11
N ALA A 244 27.66 16.93 20.44
CA ALA A 244 27.26 18.19 19.83
C ALA A 244 26.16 17.96 18.77
N GLY A 245 25.13 18.81 18.74
CA GLY A 245 24.00 18.70 17.78
C GLY A 245 22.73 18.05 18.33
N VAL A 246 22.79 17.45 19.52
CA VAL A 246 21.61 16.81 20.15
C VAL A 246 20.68 17.84 20.77
N THR A 247 19.41 17.88 20.35
CA THR A 247 18.41 18.76 20.95
C THR A 247 17.63 18.02 22.03
N VAL A 248 17.79 18.43 23.28
CA VAL A 248 17.06 17.89 24.43
C VAL A 248 15.62 18.40 24.45
N ILE A 249 14.63 17.52 24.65
CA ILE A 249 13.22 17.87 24.70
C ILE A 249 12.66 17.78 26.11
N ALA A 250 12.96 16.67 26.77
CA ALA A 250 12.48 16.39 28.11
C ALA A 250 13.51 15.59 28.88
N GLN A 251 13.74 15.95 30.13
CA GLN A 251 14.64 15.28 31.06
C GLN A 251 13.84 14.80 32.26
N THR A 252 13.86 13.50 32.52
CA THR A 252 13.24 12.94 33.74
C THR A 252 14.34 12.74 34.74
N ARG A 253 14.43 13.67 35.71
CA ARG A 253 15.43 13.68 36.79
C ARG A 253 14.98 12.71 37.87
N ALA A 254 15.89 11.88 38.38
CA ALA A 254 15.67 11.17 39.62
C ALA A 254 15.62 12.22 40.77
N PRO A 255 14.80 12.04 41.82
CA PRO A 255 14.71 13.02 42.90
C PRO A 255 16.00 13.04 43.73
N SER A 256 16.93 13.90 43.38
CA SER A 256 18.08 14.27 44.22
C SER A 256 18.48 15.72 43.96
N ALA A 257 18.30 16.47 45.02
CA ALA A 257 18.91 17.77 45.40
C ALA A 257 19.61 18.66 44.37
N GLY A 258 19.01 19.85 44.17
CA GLY A 258 19.75 21.12 44.05
C GLY A 258 20.23 21.52 42.64
N GLY A 259 19.66 22.63 42.14
CA GLY A 259 20.32 23.54 41.19
C GLY A 259 19.88 23.43 39.75
N ALA A 260 19.26 24.50 39.25
CA ALA A 260 19.06 24.77 37.83
C ALA A 260 20.41 24.96 37.16
N ALA A 261 20.75 24.14 36.16
CA ALA A 261 21.89 24.33 35.29
C ALA A 261 21.44 24.55 33.82
N ALA A 262 22.07 25.51 33.18
CA ALA A 262 21.83 25.93 31.81
C ALA A 262 22.18 24.83 30.79
N ALA A 263 21.55 24.89 29.63
CA ALA A 263 21.42 23.86 28.61
C ALA A 263 22.73 23.51 27.79
N ASP A 264 23.88 24.02 28.15
CA ASP A 264 25.09 23.90 27.27
C ASP A 264 26.13 22.83 27.69
N ASP A 265 26.02 22.21 28.88
CA ASP A 265 26.90 21.13 29.32
C ASP A 265 26.12 20.03 30.06
N ALA A 266 25.08 19.48 29.44
CA ALA A 266 24.22 18.48 30.08
C ALA A 266 24.91 17.12 30.20
N LEU A 267 25.54 16.88 31.35
CA LEU A 267 25.94 15.54 31.78
C LEU A 267 24.69 14.77 32.23
N ILE A 268 24.44 13.63 31.63
CA ILE A 268 23.37 12.71 32.06
C ILE A 268 23.89 11.88 33.23
N ALA A 269 23.27 12.03 34.40
CA ALA A 269 23.64 11.27 35.58
C ALA A 269 23.28 9.78 35.45
N PRO A 270 23.95 8.87 36.19
CA PRO A 270 23.63 7.45 36.21
C PRO A 270 22.15 7.21 36.57
N GLY A 271 21.44 6.39 35.76
CA GLY A 271 20.02 6.10 35.92
C GLY A 271 19.05 7.16 35.40
N GLU A 272 19.52 8.27 34.87
CA GLU A 272 18.71 9.34 34.32
C GLU A 272 18.26 9.03 32.90
N LYS A 273 17.03 9.45 32.55
CA LYS A 273 16.45 9.29 31.21
C LYS A 273 16.23 10.65 30.55
N LEU A 274 16.56 10.73 29.29
CA LEU A 274 16.47 11.93 28.46
C LEU A 274 15.78 11.62 27.13
N SER A 275 14.77 12.42 26.75
CA SER A 275 14.21 12.39 25.41
C SER A 275 14.91 13.43 24.55
N ALA A 276 15.55 12.98 23.48
CA ALA A 276 16.36 13.82 22.61
C ALA A 276 15.96 13.68 21.14
N ARG A 277 16.26 14.71 20.36
CA ARG A 277 16.14 14.73 18.90
C ARG A 277 17.50 14.91 18.28
N MET A 278 17.74 14.12 17.25
CA MET A 278 18.96 14.17 16.47
C MET A 278 18.75 13.64 15.06
N THR A 279 19.67 13.94 14.17
CA THR A 279 19.67 13.38 12.81
C THR A 279 20.02 11.90 12.85
N LEU A 280 19.70 11.17 11.77
CA LEU A 280 20.03 9.73 11.69
C LEU A 280 21.54 9.45 11.84
N PRO A 281 22.48 10.20 11.21
CA PRO A 281 23.91 9.99 11.42
C PRO A 281 24.35 10.21 12.88
N GLU A 282 23.87 11.26 13.53
CA GLU A 282 24.15 11.53 14.94
C GLU A 282 23.62 10.41 15.84
N LEU A 283 22.39 9.94 15.59
CA LEU A 283 21.78 8.84 16.32
C LEU A 283 22.59 7.54 16.17
N LEU A 284 23.04 7.21 14.96
CA LEU A 284 23.87 6.05 14.72
C LEU A 284 25.19 6.15 15.47
N THR A 285 25.83 7.32 15.47
CA THR A 285 27.06 7.59 16.22
C THR A 285 26.87 7.38 17.74
N VAL A 286 25.76 7.89 18.30
CA VAL A 286 25.41 7.70 19.72
C VAL A 286 25.21 6.22 20.07
N ILE A 287 24.54 5.47 19.17
CA ILE A 287 24.31 4.03 19.36
C ILE A 287 25.63 3.24 19.26
N GLU A 288 26.51 3.60 18.32
CA GLU A 288 27.79 2.92 18.10
C GLU A 288 28.80 3.15 19.25
N GLN A 289 28.77 4.33 19.86
CA GLN A 289 29.60 4.60 21.05
C GLN A 289 29.24 3.74 22.26
N GLY A 290 28.04 3.14 22.29
CA GLY A 290 27.61 2.18 23.30
C GLY A 290 27.47 2.75 24.72
N LYS A 291 27.71 4.07 24.91
CA LYS A 291 27.68 4.74 26.22
C LYS A 291 26.27 4.89 26.76
N PHE A 292 25.25 4.98 25.88
CA PHE A 292 23.85 5.15 26.24
C PHE A 292 23.03 3.92 25.85
N THR A 293 22.09 3.57 26.72
CA THR A 293 21.01 2.66 26.34
C THR A 293 19.92 3.48 25.67
N SER A 294 19.58 3.16 24.42
CA SER A 294 18.57 3.89 23.64
C SER A 294 17.42 2.99 23.22
N GLY A 295 16.23 3.57 23.10
CA GLY A 295 15.06 2.93 22.52
C GLY A 295 14.25 2.07 23.50
N ILE A 296 13.22 1.42 22.94
CA ILE A 296 12.21 0.62 23.66
C ILE A 296 12.29 -0.83 23.20
N THR A 297 12.26 -1.77 24.16
CA THR A 297 12.10 -3.20 23.92
C THR A 297 11.09 -3.78 24.90
N ARG A 298 10.36 -4.82 24.48
CA ARG A 298 9.45 -5.58 25.35
C ARG A 298 9.98 -6.95 25.76
N ARG A 299 11.04 -7.41 25.10
CA ARG A 299 11.72 -8.66 25.44
C ARG A 299 13.14 -8.37 25.88
N THR A 300 13.60 -9.11 26.88
CA THR A 300 15.02 -9.14 27.24
C THR A 300 15.78 -9.74 26.07
N LEU A 301 16.53 -8.90 25.38
CA LEU A 301 17.40 -9.33 24.28
C LEU A 301 18.77 -9.65 24.87
N PRO A 302 19.33 -10.84 24.64
CA PRO A 302 20.76 -11.00 24.74
C PRO A 302 21.41 -10.01 23.74
N PRO A 303 22.60 -9.45 24.03
CA PRO A 303 23.28 -8.62 23.07
C PRO A 303 23.54 -9.46 21.81
N PRO A 304 22.96 -9.13 20.65
CA PRO A 304 23.21 -9.86 19.42
C PRO A 304 24.67 -9.65 19.01
N GLU A 305 25.32 -10.68 18.53
CA GLU A 305 26.72 -10.62 18.07
C GLU A 305 26.90 -9.60 16.92
N ALA A 306 25.85 -9.33 16.13
CA ALA A 306 25.80 -8.28 15.12
C ALA A 306 24.34 -7.80 14.93
N PRO A 307 23.90 -6.73 15.62
CA PRO A 307 22.53 -6.22 15.46
C PRO A 307 22.36 -5.56 14.10
N LEU A 308 21.41 -6.05 13.32
CA LEU A 308 20.98 -5.38 12.09
C LEU A 308 20.04 -4.21 12.42
N ARG A 309 20.31 -3.06 11.80
CA ARG A 309 19.49 -1.86 11.95
C ARG A 309 18.77 -1.56 10.66
N VAL A 310 17.45 -1.37 10.74
CA VAL A 310 16.62 -1.07 9.57
C VAL A 310 15.75 0.13 9.83
N GLN A 311 15.60 0.95 8.80
CA GLN A 311 14.63 2.01 8.79
C GLN A 311 13.40 1.53 8.03
N GLY A 312 12.23 1.60 8.67
CA GLY A 312 10.96 1.27 8.06
C GLY A 312 10.00 2.45 8.09
N VAL A 313 9.10 2.52 7.12
CA VAL A 313 8.00 3.50 7.07
C VAL A 313 6.69 2.80 7.36
N LEU A 314 5.91 3.36 8.26
CA LEU A 314 4.62 2.78 8.66
C LEU A 314 3.60 2.96 7.52
N SER A 315 3.11 1.83 6.98
CA SER A 315 2.06 1.84 5.96
C SER A 315 0.73 2.33 6.53
N PRO A 316 -0.15 2.97 5.74
CA PRO A 316 -1.50 3.35 6.16
C PRO A 316 -2.35 2.19 6.70
N ASN A 317 -2.07 0.97 6.25
CA ASN A 317 -2.80 -0.24 6.66
C ASN A 317 -2.17 -0.96 7.87
N ASP A 318 -1.18 -0.34 8.53
CA ASP A 318 -0.51 -0.97 9.67
C ASP A 318 -1.45 -1.05 10.88
N PRO A 319 -1.60 -2.23 11.51
CA PRO A 319 -2.47 -2.41 12.68
C PRO A 319 -2.00 -1.65 13.93
N ASN A 320 -0.81 -1.08 13.90
CA ASN A 320 -0.25 -0.28 14.99
C ASN A 320 -0.56 1.22 14.88
N ILE A 321 -1.20 1.68 13.81
CA ILE A 321 -1.63 3.07 13.67
C ILE A 321 -2.57 3.46 14.83
N GLY A 322 -2.34 4.64 15.41
CA GLY A 322 -3.05 5.14 16.59
C GLY A 322 -2.58 4.57 17.92
N ARG A 323 -1.85 3.46 17.94
CA ARG A 323 -1.27 2.89 19.18
C ARG A 323 -0.05 3.70 19.63
N ARG A 324 0.31 3.53 20.89
CA ARG A 324 1.54 4.11 21.44
C ARG A 324 2.75 3.29 20.97
N ALA A 325 3.90 3.92 20.85
CA ALA A 325 5.13 3.27 20.42
C ALA A 325 5.58 2.11 21.33
N ASP A 326 5.30 2.21 22.63
CA ASP A 326 5.55 1.13 23.60
C ASP A 326 4.58 -0.06 23.43
N GLN A 327 3.50 0.09 22.64
CA GLN A 327 2.49 -0.94 22.38
C GLN A 327 2.60 -1.57 20.98
N LEU A 328 3.68 -1.27 20.26
CA LEU A 328 3.94 -1.88 18.96
C LEU A 328 3.89 -3.41 19.03
N SER A 329 3.03 -4.02 18.20
CA SER A 329 2.88 -5.47 18.15
C SER A 329 4.18 -6.18 17.75
N TYR A 330 5.01 -5.54 16.93
CA TYR A 330 6.32 -6.09 16.50
C TYR A 330 7.28 -6.33 17.65
N LEU A 331 7.28 -5.45 18.66
CA LEU A 331 8.16 -5.57 19.83
C LEU A 331 7.75 -6.72 20.77
N SER A 332 6.50 -7.16 20.71
CA SER A 332 6.02 -8.33 21.46
C SER A 332 6.15 -9.63 20.66
N ALA A 333 5.97 -9.58 19.33
CA ALA A 333 6.05 -10.75 18.45
C ALA A 333 7.51 -11.18 18.19
N HIS A 334 8.41 -10.22 18.03
CA HIS A 334 9.79 -10.46 17.64
C HIS A 334 10.80 -9.83 18.62
N PRO A 335 12.01 -10.36 18.75
CA PRO A 335 13.09 -9.78 19.56
C PRO A 335 13.66 -8.53 18.86
N LEU A 336 12.87 -7.47 18.82
CA LEU A 336 13.18 -6.20 18.19
C LEU A 336 13.25 -5.08 19.23
N ARG A 337 14.05 -4.06 18.94
CA ARG A 337 14.14 -2.82 19.68
C ARG A 337 13.76 -1.64 18.77
N LEU A 338 12.81 -0.81 19.18
CA LEU A 338 12.54 0.47 18.54
C LEU A 338 13.52 1.51 19.06
N ARG A 339 14.46 1.95 18.23
CA ARG A 339 15.49 2.92 18.59
C ARG A 339 15.00 4.35 18.53
N ALA A 340 14.20 4.68 17.51
CA ALA A 340 13.72 6.05 17.32
C ALA A 340 12.51 6.11 16.38
N ILE A 341 11.79 7.25 16.42
CA ILE A 341 10.70 7.61 15.51
C ILE A 341 10.97 8.98 14.93
N ALA A 342 10.77 9.13 13.63
CA ALA A 342 10.77 10.42 12.98
C ALA A 342 9.50 10.63 12.15
N ARG A 343 9.04 11.89 12.05
CA ARG A 343 7.83 12.28 11.31
C ARG A 343 8.10 13.53 10.50
N HIS A 344 7.68 13.53 9.24
CA HIS A 344 7.80 14.70 8.39
C HIS A 344 6.82 15.80 8.83
N GLY A 345 7.31 17.01 8.90
CA GLY A 345 6.49 18.21 9.12
C GLY A 345 5.93 18.43 10.52
N ASN A 346 5.82 17.42 11.34
CA ASN A 346 5.27 17.48 12.71
C ASN A 346 6.17 16.76 13.71
N GLN A 347 6.12 17.21 14.95
CA GLN A 347 6.84 16.55 16.03
C GLN A 347 6.13 15.24 16.42
N PRO A 348 6.84 14.07 16.50
CA PRO A 348 6.23 12.80 16.85
C PRO A 348 5.57 12.82 18.25
N GLY A 349 6.20 13.50 19.21
CA GLY A 349 5.74 13.60 20.61
C GLY A 349 6.84 14.09 21.54
N PRO A 350 6.57 14.25 22.84
CA PRO A 350 7.58 14.65 23.82
C PRO A 350 8.50 13.50 24.25
N GLN A 351 8.03 12.27 24.20
CA GLN A 351 8.76 11.04 24.58
C GLN A 351 8.50 9.93 23.59
N LEU A 352 9.50 9.08 23.35
CA LEU A 352 9.41 7.97 22.40
C LEU A 352 8.28 6.99 22.78
N ALA A 353 8.24 6.54 24.04
CA ALA A 353 7.31 5.54 24.52
C ALA A 353 5.83 5.95 24.39
N SER A 354 5.53 7.22 24.66
CA SER A 354 4.15 7.75 24.66
C SER A 354 3.67 8.23 23.29
N THR A 355 4.58 8.28 22.30
CA THR A 355 4.26 8.74 20.93
C THR A 355 3.22 7.85 20.29
N ARG A 356 2.12 8.44 19.78
CA ARG A 356 1.12 7.74 18.97
C ARG A 356 1.57 7.66 17.52
N LEU A 357 1.55 6.45 17.00
CA LEU A 357 2.00 6.14 15.64
C LEU A 357 0.99 6.63 14.59
N ARG A 358 1.50 7.13 13.48
CA ARG A 358 0.73 7.57 12.31
C ARG A 358 1.29 6.97 11.03
N ALA A 359 0.45 6.89 10.00
CA ALA A 359 0.91 6.53 8.67
C ALA A 359 2.03 7.48 8.20
N GLY A 360 3.07 6.91 7.59
CA GLY A 360 4.24 7.67 7.14
C GLY A 360 5.28 7.97 8.23
N ASP A 361 5.10 7.49 9.47
CA ASP A 361 6.15 7.57 10.49
C ASP A 361 7.34 6.68 10.11
N HIS A 362 8.55 7.23 10.25
CA HIS A 362 9.79 6.49 10.09
C HIS A 362 10.22 5.88 11.42
N LEU A 363 10.35 4.56 11.44
CA LEU A 363 10.78 3.79 12.61
C LEU A 363 12.22 3.31 12.38
N LEU A 364 13.11 3.51 13.34
CA LEU A 364 14.42 2.88 13.39
C LEU A 364 14.34 1.66 14.31
N LEU A 365 14.43 0.49 13.71
CA LEU A 365 14.35 -0.80 14.41
C LEU A 365 15.70 -1.50 14.40
N GLU A 366 15.99 -2.22 15.47
CA GLU A 366 17.21 -3.01 15.65
C GLU A 366 16.85 -4.41 16.16
N GLY A 367 17.48 -5.43 15.60
CA GLY A 367 17.28 -6.82 16.01
C GLY A 367 18.15 -7.79 15.24
N GLU A 368 17.91 -9.08 15.41
CA GLU A 368 18.55 -10.14 14.62
C GLU A 368 18.01 -10.17 13.20
N ALA A 369 18.84 -10.63 12.25
CA ALA A 369 18.47 -10.71 10.83
C ALA A 369 17.14 -11.46 10.61
N GLY A 370 16.96 -12.61 11.26
CA GLY A 370 15.73 -13.40 11.15
C GLY A 370 14.47 -12.70 11.68
N ALA A 371 14.59 -11.86 12.72
CA ALA A 371 13.49 -11.06 13.25
C ALA A 371 13.12 -9.90 12.31
N ILE A 372 14.11 -9.33 11.66
CA ILE A 372 13.92 -8.26 10.67
C ILE A 372 13.34 -8.82 9.36
N ASP A 373 13.79 -9.99 8.92
CA ASP A 373 13.21 -10.68 7.76
C ASP A 373 11.74 -11.04 8.00
N ALA A 374 11.41 -11.52 9.20
CA ALA A 374 10.02 -11.80 9.58
C ALA A 374 9.17 -10.52 9.60
N LEU A 375 9.74 -9.39 10.04
CA LEU A 375 9.08 -8.10 10.01
C LEU A 375 8.90 -7.59 8.57
N ALA A 376 9.89 -7.75 7.70
CA ALA A 376 9.83 -7.38 6.29
C ALA A 376 8.78 -8.18 5.52
N ALA A 377 8.57 -9.44 5.92
CA ALA A 377 7.53 -10.29 5.35
C ALA A 377 6.11 -9.88 5.79
N SER A 378 5.95 -9.14 6.89
CA SER A 378 4.70 -8.50 7.25
C SER A 378 4.52 -7.28 6.37
N SER A 379 3.49 -7.26 5.51
CA SER A 379 3.20 -6.18 4.55
C SER A 379 2.88 -4.80 5.18
N SER A 380 2.96 -4.68 6.49
CA SER A 380 2.54 -3.52 7.27
C SER A 380 3.63 -2.48 7.52
N LEU A 381 4.92 -2.87 7.46
CA LEU A 381 6.06 -1.96 7.59
C LEU A 381 6.92 -2.02 6.32
N ILE A 382 7.10 -0.87 5.68
CA ILE A 382 7.91 -0.75 4.46
C ILE A 382 9.34 -0.47 4.88
N ILE A 383 10.22 -1.48 4.78
CA ILE A 383 11.63 -1.33 5.09
C ILE A 383 12.33 -0.61 3.93
N THR A 384 12.90 0.56 4.21
CA THR A 384 13.50 1.46 3.20
C THR A 384 15.01 1.27 3.03
N ARG A 385 15.65 0.48 3.88
CA ARG A 385 17.09 0.19 3.78
C ARG A 385 17.30 -1.21 3.22
N GLU A 386 18.34 -1.34 2.38
CA GLU A 386 18.82 -2.62 1.87
C GLU A 386 19.09 -3.59 3.03
N LEU A 387 18.35 -4.71 3.03
CA LEU A 387 18.74 -5.86 3.81
C LEU A 387 20.10 -6.36 3.27
N PRO A 388 21.05 -6.77 4.13
CA PRO A 388 22.28 -7.37 3.64
C PRO A 388 21.93 -8.54 2.73
N ASP A 389 22.43 -8.49 1.53
CA ASP A 389 22.38 -9.45 0.42
C ASP A 389 21.42 -10.64 0.63
N GLN A 390 20.15 -10.45 0.34
CA GLN A 390 19.32 -11.57 -0.04
C GLN A 390 19.96 -12.09 -1.33
N SER A 391 20.64 -13.22 -1.27
CA SER A 391 21.27 -13.83 -2.43
C SER A 391 20.22 -14.02 -3.53
N PHE A 392 20.15 -13.05 -4.44
CA PHE A 392 19.27 -13.16 -5.60
C PHE A 392 19.66 -14.41 -6.38
N ARG A 393 18.69 -15.27 -6.67
CA ARG A 393 18.90 -16.42 -7.56
C ARG A 393 18.95 -15.96 -9.01
N ARG A 394 19.94 -15.12 -9.33
CA ARG A 394 20.08 -14.47 -10.64
C ARG A 394 20.25 -15.46 -11.80
N ASP A 395 20.77 -16.64 -11.53
CA ASP A 395 20.86 -17.79 -12.43
C ASP A 395 19.48 -18.30 -12.86
N ARG A 396 18.44 -18.09 -12.06
CA ARG A 396 17.07 -18.55 -12.30
C ARG A 396 16.16 -17.50 -12.93
N ALA A 397 16.63 -16.27 -13.16
CA ALA A 397 15.82 -15.18 -13.69
C ALA A 397 15.19 -15.51 -15.07
N GLY A 398 15.95 -16.19 -15.95
CA GLY A 398 15.43 -16.60 -17.26
C GLY A 398 14.26 -17.58 -17.16
N PHE A 399 14.35 -18.56 -16.25
CA PHE A 399 13.26 -19.50 -15.98
C PHE A 399 12.04 -18.79 -15.40
N ALA A 400 12.22 -17.86 -14.45
CA ALA A 400 11.11 -17.12 -13.86
C ALA A 400 10.34 -16.30 -14.89
N ILE A 401 11.05 -15.60 -15.78
CA ILE A 401 10.44 -14.83 -16.88
C ILE A 401 9.70 -15.78 -17.84
N ALA A 402 10.32 -16.89 -18.25
CA ALA A 402 9.73 -17.83 -19.16
C ALA A 402 8.44 -18.47 -18.61
N ILE A 403 8.44 -18.86 -17.33
CA ILE A 403 7.27 -19.43 -16.68
C ILE A 403 6.13 -18.41 -16.61
N ILE A 404 6.40 -17.17 -16.22
CA ILE A 404 5.36 -16.13 -16.19
C ILE A 404 4.82 -15.83 -17.58
N ALA A 405 5.70 -15.72 -18.59
CA ALA A 405 5.27 -15.55 -19.98
C ALA A 405 4.35 -16.71 -20.43
N LEU A 406 4.68 -17.95 -20.05
CA LEU A 406 3.87 -19.13 -20.37
C LEU A 406 2.51 -19.08 -19.66
N VAL A 407 2.48 -18.76 -18.36
CA VAL A 407 1.25 -18.59 -17.57
C VAL A 407 0.33 -17.54 -18.19
N ILE A 408 0.90 -16.37 -18.54
CA ILE A 408 0.15 -15.29 -19.16
C ILE A 408 -0.38 -15.71 -20.53
N THR A 409 0.46 -16.31 -21.36
CA THR A 409 0.06 -16.75 -22.71
C THR A 409 -1.04 -17.82 -22.64
N ALA A 410 -0.90 -18.83 -21.76
CA ALA A 410 -1.90 -19.88 -21.59
C ALA A 410 -3.26 -19.33 -21.14
N ALA A 411 -3.25 -18.38 -20.20
CA ALA A 411 -4.47 -17.75 -19.71
C ALA A 411 -5.05 -16.75 -20.76
N ALA A 412 -4.21 -16.01 -21.49
CA ALA A 412 -4.66 -15.05 -22.49
C ALA A 412 -5.26 -15.72 -23.74
N THR A 413 -4.75 -16.89 -24.13
CA THR A 413 -5.30 -17.69 -25.24
C THR A 413 -6.57 -18.46 -24.86
N GLY A 414 -6.96 -18.45 -23.58
CA GLY A 414 -8.12 -19.21 -23.07
C GLY A 414 -7.88 -20.73 -23.01
N PHE A 415 -6.65 -21.18 -23.29
CA PHE A 415 -6.32 -22.62 -23.24
C PHE A 415 -6.46 -23.20 -21.84
N VAL A 416 -6.10 -22.41 -20.81
CA VAL A 416 -6.24 -22.75 -19.39
C VAL A 416 -6.72 -21.51 -18.67
N SER A 417 -7.63 -21.67 -17.70
CA SER A 417 -8.08 -20.54 -16.86
C SER A 417 -6.92 -19.95 -16.03
N LEU A 418 -6.99 -18.64 -15.73
CA LEU A 418 -5.94 -17.93 -14.99
C LEU A 418 -5.57 -18.60 -13.65
N PRO A 419 -6.53 -19.02 -12.77
CA PRO A 419 -6.16 -19.66 -11.51
C PRO A 419 -5.39 -20.98 -11.72
N VAL A 420 -5.79 -21.78 -12.71
CA VAL A 420 -5.14 -23.07 -13.00
C VAL A 420 -3.74 -22.84 -13.60
N SER A 421 -3.59 -21.95 -14.58
CA SER A 421 -2.29 -21.63 -15.16
C SER A 421 -1.32 -21.04 -14.13
N ALA A 422 -1.81 -20.20 -13.20
CA ALA A 422 -1.01 -19.63 -12.14
C ALA A 422 -0.54 -20.70 -11.13
N ILE A 423 -1.37 -21.66 -10.77
CA ILE A 423 -0.98 -22.79 -9.90
C ILE A 423 0.06 -23.68 -10.57
N ILE A 424 -0.13 -24.00 -11.86
CA ILE A 424 0.86 -24.79 -12.64
C ILE A 424 2.19 -24.02 -12.70
N GLY A 425 2.14 -22.72 -13.00
CA GLY A 425 3.32 -21.87 -13.02
C GLY A 425 4.03 -21.80 -11.67
N LEU A 426 3.29 -21.71 -10.57
CA LEU A 426 3.85 -21.77 -9.21
C LEU A 426 4.56 -23.10 -8.95
N GLY A 427 3.94 -24.23 -9.31
CA GLY A 427 4.57 -25.54 -9.23
C GLY A 427 5.89 -25.60 -10.00
N ALA A 428 5.92 -25.08 -11.22
CA ALA A 428 7.13 -25.00 -12.03
C ALA A 428 8.21 -24.10 -11.39
N MET A 429 7.83 -22.95 -10.80
CA MET A 429 8.75 -22.04 -10.07
C MET A 429 9.40 -22.73 -8.87
N LEU A 430 8.62 -23.51 -8.12
CA LEU A 430 9.11 -24.26 -6.96
C LEU A 430 10.05 -25.40 -7.41
N LEU A 431 9.68 -26.18 -8.42
CA LEU A 431 10.48 -27.28 -8.96
C LEU A 431 11.80 -26.81 -9.53
N LEU A 432 11.81 -25.69 -10.27
CA LEU A 432 13.02 -25.11 -10.84
C LEU A 432 13.82 -24.29 -9.83
N GLY A 433 13.38 -24.21 -8.58
CA GLY A 433 14.07 -23.50 -7.52
C GLY A 433 14.15 -21.98 -7.70
N CYS A 434 13.22 -21.37 -8.45
CA CYS A 434 13.10 -19.92 -8.53
C CYS A 434 12.62 -19.30 -7.21
N LEU A 435 11.81 -20.07 -6.46
CA LEU A 435 11.23 -19.68 -5.18
C LEU A 435 11.27 -20.87 -4.20
N SER A 436 11.49 -20.63 -2.92
CA SER A 436 11.28 -21.66 -1.89
C SER A 436 9.85 -21.62 -1.36
N ILE A 437 9.37 -22.73 -0.79
CA ILE A 437 8.00 -22.81 -0.28
C ILE A 437 7.75 -21.80 0.85
N GLU A 438 8.75 -21.59 1.72
CA GLU A 438 8.67 -20.62 2.82
C GLU A 438 8.50 -19.19 2.29
N ASN A 439 9.25 -18.84 1.24
CA ASN A 439 9.15 -17.54 0.60
C ASN A 439 7.84 -17.38 -0.18
N ALA A 440 7.31 -18.45 -0.77
CA ALA A 440 6.00 -18.45 -1.41
C ALA A 440 4.89 -18.12 -0.39
N TRP A 441 4.88 -18.78 0.77
CA TRP A 441 3.91 -18.48 1.83
C TRP A 441 4.08 -17.07 2.40
N ARG A 442 5.30 -16.59 2.59
CA ARG A 442 5.58 -15.23 3.05
C ARG A 442 5.15 -14.14 2.07
N ALA A 443 5.04 -14.47 0.79
CA ALA A 443 4.60 -13.54 -0.23
C ALA A 443 3.09 -13.30 -0.25
N LEU A 444 2.31 -14.12 0.46
CA LEU A 444 0.87 -13.95 0.55
C LEU A 444 0.53 -12.74 1.42
N ASP A 445 -0.20 -11.79 0.83
CA ASP A 445 -0.85 -10.74 1.61
C ASP A 445 -2.17 -11.27 2.19
N SER A 446 -2.09 -11.78 3.42
CA SER A 446 -3.25 -12.31 4.13
C SER A 446 -4.35 -11.26 4.34
N SER A 447 -3.99 -9.98 4.43
CA SER A 447 -4.96 -8.89 4.58
C SER A 447 -5.78 -8.71 3.32
N VAL A 448 -5.15 -8.73 2.14
CA VAL A 448 -5.86 -8.66 0.86
C VAL A 448 -6.74 -9.89 0.65
N LEU A 449 -6.22 -11.09 0.87
CA LEU A 449 -6.99 -12.33 0.69
C LEU A 449 -8.18 -12.41 1.65
N GLY A 450 -7.97 -12.10 2.92
CA GLY A 450 -9.03 -12.05 3.93
C GLY A 450 -10.09 -11.00 3.62
N LEU A 451 -9.68 -9.81 3.17
CA LEU A 451 -10.59 -8.76 2.74
C LEU A 451 -11.44 -9.21 1.57
N VAL A 452 -10.84 -9.81 0.53
CA VAL A 452 -11.58 -10.29 -0.66
C VAL A 452 -12.63 -11.33 -0.27
N VAL A 453 -12.27 -12.35 0.52
CA VAL A 453 -13.21 -13.40 0.95
C VAL A 453 -14.33 -12.81 1.80
N ALA A 454 -14.00 -11.97 2.80
CA ALA A 454 -15.00 -11.34 3.68
C ALA A 454 -15.98 -10.48 2.86
N MET A 455 -15.46 -9.70 1.92
CA MET A 455 -16.29 -8.83 1.09
C MET A 455 -17.12 -9.60 0.05
N LEU A 456 -16.66 -10.74 -0.45
CA LEU A 456 -17.48 -11.63 -1.26
C LEU A 456 -18.69 -12.16 -0.47
N ILE A 457 -18.52 -12.45 0.82
CA ILE A 457 -19.60 -12.85 1.73
C ILE A 457 -20.58 -11.68 1.92
N VAL A 458 -20.07 -10.48 2.27
CA VAL A 458 -20.91 -9.29 2.45
C VAL A 458 -21.67 -8.94 1.16
N GLY A 459 -20.99 -8.97 0.01
CA GLY A 459 -21.62 -8.72 -1.30
C GLY A 459 -22.75 -9.69 -1.63
N SER A 460 -22.56 -10.99 -1.29
CA SER A 460 -23.62 -12.00 -1.45
C SER A 460 -24.80 -11.76 -0.50
N ALA A 461 -24.52 -11.40 0.76
CA ALA A 461 -25.56 -11.06 1.72
C ALA A 461 -26.37 -9.85 1.26
N MET A 462 -25.73 -8.83 0.69
CA MET A 462 -26.41 -7.66 0.15
C MET A 462 -27.30 -7.98 -1.06
N GLN A 463 -26.86 -8.90 -1.93
CA GLN A 463 -27.69 -9.36 -3.06
C GLN A 463 -28.86 -10.20 -2.57
N ALA A 464 -28.61 -11.19 -1.71
CA ALA A 464 -29.62 -12.09 -1.19
C ALA A 464 -30.73 -11.36 -0.38
N SER A 465 -30.35 -10.35 0.39
CA SER A 465 -31.28 -9.53 1.21
C SER A 465 -32.06 -8.48 0.42
N GLY A 466 -31.76 -8.26 -0.89
CA GLY A 466 -32.35 -7.17 -1.68
C GLY A 466 -31.82 -5.77 -1.34
N ALA A 467 -30.76 -5.65 -0.52
CA ALA A 467 -30.16 -4.37 -0.16
C ALA A 467 -29.58 -3.64 -1.38
N VAL A 468 -29.01 -4.37 -2.33
CA VAL A 468 -28.53 -3.81 -3.61
C VAL A 468 -29.67 -3.19 -4.38
N ASP A 469 -30.83 -3.84 -4.43
CA ASP A 469 -32.01 -3.34 -5.17
C ASP A 469 -32.53 -2.04 -4.58
N LEU A 470 -32.53 -1.87 -3.26
CA LEU A 470 -32.90 -0.62 -2.61
C LEU A 470 -31.94 0.52 -2.97
N ILE A 471 -30.62 0.27 -2.98
CA ILE A 471 -29.62 1.27 -3.40
C ILE A 471 -29.84 1.66 -4.86
N VAL A 472 -30.05 0.66 -5.73
CA VAL A 472 -30.27 0.87 -7.15
C VAL A 472 -31.56 1.65 -7.39
N GLN A 473 -32.68 1.28 -6.74
CA GLN A 473 -33.95 2.02 -6.84
C GLN A 473 -33.81 3.49 -6.44
N ALA A 474 -33.01 3.78 -5.41
CA ALA A 474 -32.72 5.16 -5.00
C ALA A 474 -31.87 5.91 -6.02
N ALA A 475 -30.94 5.23 -6.71
CA ALA A 475 -30.04 5.81 -7.70
C ALA A 475 -30.69 5.99 -9.08
N VAL A 476 -31.58 5.07 -9.49
CA VAL A 476 -32.22 5.02 -10.83
C VAL A 476 -32.81 6.35 -11.27
N PRO A 477 -33.57 7.11 -10.46
CA PRO A 477 -34.17 8.39 -10.93
C PRO A 477 -33.13 9.40 -11.43
N VAL A 478 -31.93 9.39 -10.81
CA VAL A 478 -30.83 10.27 -11.22
C VAL A 478 -30.15 9.73 -12.48
N PHE A 479 -29.89 8.44 -12.54
CA PHE A 479 -29.15 7.83 -13.65
C PHE A 479 -29.96 7.70 -14.93
N LEU A 480 -31.29 7.57 -14.86
CA LEU A 480 -32.18 7.60 -16.04
C LEU A 480 -32.24 8.97 -16.74
N LEU A 481 -31.87 10.06 -16.05
CA LEU A 481 -31.73 11.38 -16.65
C LEU A 481 -30.43 11.55 -17.43
N LEU A 482 -29.45 10.66 -17.22
CA LEU A 482 -28.15 10.73 -17.84
C LEU A 482 -28.11 9.88 -19.12
N GLN A 483 -27.43 10.38 -20.14
CA GLN A 483 -27.05 9.54 -21.27
C GLN A 483 -26.04 8.47 -20.79
N PRO A 484 -25.92 7.29 -21.43
CA PRO A 484 -25.05 6.19 -21.03
C PRO A 484 -23.62 6.62 -20.72
N PHE A 485 -23.04 7.49 -21.55
CA PHE A 485 -21.69 8.04 -21.34
C PHE A 485 -21.59 8.83 -20.02
N TRP A 486 -22.57 9.68 -19.70
CA TRP A 486 -22.52 10.46 -18.46
C TRP A 486 -22.80 9.61 -17.21
N ALA A 487 -23.56 8.52 -17.35
CA ALA A 487 -23.70 7.53 -16.29
C ALA A 487 -22.36 6.83 -16.00
N LEU A 488 -21.61 6.44 -17.04
CA LEU A 488 -20.26 5.92 -16.94
C LEU A 488 -19.32 6.90 -16.23
N VAL A 489 -19.33 8.17 -16.64
CA VAL A 489 -18.53 9.25 -16.04
C VAL A 489 -18.87 9.42 -14.57
N ALA A 490 -20.14 9.45 -14.21
CA ALA A 490 -20.59 9.60 -12.83
C ALA A 490 -20.09 8.44 -11.95
N ILE A 491 -20.19 7.19 -12.42
CA ILE A 491 -19.71 6.00 -11.69
C ILE A 491 -18.19 6.04 -11.54
N TYR A 492 -17.46 6.39 -12.60
CA TYR A 492 -15.99 6.50 -12.54
C TYR A 492 -15.56 7.52 -11.48
N PHE A 493 -16.09 8.76 -11.55
CA PHE A 493 -15.68 9.82 -10.62
C PHE A 493 -16.17 9.58 -9.19
N LEU A 494 -17.35 8.98 -8.99
CA LEU A 494 -17.79 8.52 -7.69
C LEU A 494 -16.80 7.49 -7.10
N THR A 495 -16.41 6.52 -7.91
CA THR A 495 -15.44 5.49 -7.51
C THR A 495 -14.08 6.11 -7.17
N SER A 496 -13.58 7.00 -8.03
CA SER A 496 -12.30 7.71 -7.83
C SER A 496 -12.32 8.61 -6.59
N LEU A 497 -13.43 9.26 -6.30
CA LEU A 497 -13.56 10.08 -5.09
C LEU A 497 -13.57 9.22 -3.82
N LEU A 498 -14.28 8.11 -3.83
CA LEU A 498 -14.34 7.19 -2.70
C LEU A 498 -12.99 6.55 -2.41
N THR A 499 -12.21 6.22 -3.44
CA THR A 499 -10.91 5.58 -3.27
C THR A 499 -9.82 6.53 -2.72
N GLU A 500 -10.03 7.85 -2.75
CA GLU A 500 -9.15 8.80 -2.05
C GLU A 500 -9.34 8.78 -0.52
N ILE A 501 -10.49 8.26 -0.04
CA ILE A 501 -10.89 8.25 1.37
C ILE A 501 -10.83 6.83 1.96
N VAL A 502 -11.23 5.83 1.15
CA VAL A 502 -11.33 4.42 1.56
C VAL A 502 -10.36 3.59 0.71
N THR A 503 -9.93 2.43 1.19
CA THR A 503 -9.01 1.56 0.42
C THR A 503 -9.60 1.13 -0.92
N ASN A 504 -8.78 1.08 -1.97
CA ASN A 504 -9.16 0.70 -3.33
C ASN A 504 -9.93 -0.62 -3.39
N ALA A 505 -9.46 -1.62 -2.62
CA ALA A 505 -10.09 -2.93 -2.56
C ALA A 505 -11.52 -2.87 -1.97
N ALA A 506 -11.73 -2.09 -0.92
CA ALA A 506 -13.04 -1.93 -0.31
C ALA A 506 -14.03 -1.24 -1.26
N VAL A 507 -13.61 -0.14 -1.90
CA VAL A 507 -14.43 0.57 -2.90
C VAL A 507 -14.78 -0.35 -4.07
N ALA A 508 -13.82 -1.09 -4.59
CA ALA A 508 -14.02 -2.03 -5.68
C ALA A 508 -15.10 -3.09 -5.37
N VAL A 509 -15.02 -3.70 -4.20
CA VAL A 509 -15.99 -4.76 -3.83
C VAL A 509 -17.39 -4.21 -3.56
N ILE A 510 -17.48 -3.03 -2.93
CA ILE A 510 -18.78 -2.42 -2.61
C ILE A 510 -19.51 -1.98 -3.89
N LEU A 511 -18.80 -1.29 -4.78
CA LEU A 511 -19.45 -0.70 -5.95
C LEU A 511 -19.75 -1.70 -7.06
N THR A 512 -18.94 -2.75 -7.22
CA THR A 512 -19.09 -3.69 -8.34
C THR A 512 -20.49 -4.32 -8.43
N PRO A 513 -21.07 -4.92 -7.37
CA PRO A 513 -22.41 -5.50 -7.47
C PRO A 513 -23.49 -4.43 -7.70
N ILE A 514 -23.32 -3.24 -7.11
CA ILE A 514 -24.27 -2.12 -7.27
C ILE A 514 -24.30 -1.66 -8.73
N VAL A 515 -23.14 -1.47 -9.37
CA VAL A 515 -23.08 -1.00 -10.76
C VAL A 515 -23.57 -2.05 -11.75
N ILE A 516 -23.40 -3.35 -11.47
CA ILE A 516 -23.93 -4.44 -12.29
C ILE A 516 -25.47 -4.42 -12.27
N SER A 517 -26.07 -4.32 -11.08
CA SER A 517 -27.52 -4.22 -10.93
C SER A 517 -28.08 -2.93 -11.53
N LEU A 518 -27.37 -1.80 -11.33
CA LEU A 518 -27.74 -0.51 -11.92
C LEU A 518 -27.72 -0.58 -13.45
N ALA A 519 -26.67 -1.18 -14.04
CA ALA A 519 -26.52 -1.34 -15.47
C ALA A 519 -27.72 -2.05 -16.12
N ALA A 520 -28.21 -3.12 -15.48
CA ALA A 520 -29.36 -3.88 -15.95
C ALA A 520 -30.64 -3.03 -15.98
N VAL A 521 -30.81 -2.10 -15.03
CA VAL A 521 -31.99 -1.24 -14.95
C VAL A 521 -31.95 -0.07 -15.94
N ILE A 522 -30.77 0.56 -16.11
CA ILE A 522 -30.60 1.70 -17.01
C ILE A 522 -30.32 1.29 -18.47
N GLY A 523 -30.23 -0.02 -18.76
CA GLY A 523 -30.02 -0.55 -20.12
C GLY A 523 -28.62 -0.28 -20.67
N VAL A 524 -27.60 -0.18 -19.81
CA VAL A 524 -26.19 0.03 -20.19
C VAL A 524 -25.43 -1.30 -20.08
N GLU A 525 -24.41 -1.49 -20.93
CA GLU A 525 -23.56 -2.68 -20.88
C GLU A 525 -22.86 -2.80 -19.51
N PRO A 526 -23.15 -3.84 -18.71
CA PRO A 526 -22.60 -3.98 -17.35
C PRO A 526 -21.07 -4.01 -17.33
N ARG A 527 -20.46 -4.61 -18.35
CA ARG A 527 -18.99 -4.71 -18.46
C ARG A 527 -18.32 -3.35 -18.51
N ALA A 528 -18.90 -2.38 -19.22
CA ALA A 528 -18.37 -1.03 -19.29
C ALA A 528 -18.33 -0.35 -17.91
N LEU A 529 -19.41 -0.48 -17.14
CA LEU A 529 -19.51 0.11 -15.80
C LEU A 529 -18.58 -0.60 -14.81
N VAL A 530 -18.41 -1.92 -14.93
CA VAL A 530 -17.45 -2.68 -14.13
C VAL A 530 -16.00 -2.25 -14.39
N VAL A 531 -15.66 -2.01 -15.66
CA VAL A 531 -14.34 -1.49 -16.03
C VAL A 531 -14.14 -0.06 -15.51
N ALA A 532 -15.21 0.76 -15.51
CA ALA A 532 -15.14 2.08 -14.88
C ALA A 532 -14.82 2.00 -13.37
N VAL A 533 -15.38 1.01 -12.68
CA VAL A 533 -15.03 0.74 -11.26
C VAL A 533 -13.57 0.27 -11.14
N MET A 534 -13.06 -0.61 -12.02
CA MET A 534 -11.65 -1.06 -11.99
C MET A 534 -10.67 0.12 -12.09
N PHE A 535 -10.89 0.99 -13.09
CA PHE A 535 -10.02 2.14 -13.33
C PHE A 535 -10.24 3.24 -12.28
N GLY A 536 -11.48 3.54 -11.92
CA GLY A 536 -11.82 4.53 -10.90
C GLY A 536 -11.26 4.17 -9.52
N ALA A 537 -11.40 2.91 -9.09
CA ALA A 537 -10.87 2.45 -7.82
C ALA A 537 -9.32 2.41 -7.77
N SER A 538 -8.66 2.36 -8.93
CA SER A 538 -7.20 2.46 -9.03
C SER A 538 -6.72 3.91 -9.17
N ALA A 539 -7.61 4.87 -9.51
CA ALA A 539 -7.28 6.27 -9.75
C ALA A 539 -7.24 7.06 -8.44
N SER A 540 -6.24 6.79 -7.60
CA SER A 540 -5.99 7.50 -6.35
C SER A 540 -4.72 8.33 -6.48
N PHE A 541 -4.84 9.53 -7.07
CA PHE A 541 -3.72 10.41 -7.33
C PHE A 541 -3.68 11.62 -6.39
N ALA A 542 -4.82 12.07 -5.85
CA ALA A 542 -4.90 13.31 -5.09
C ALA A 542 -4.44 13.17 -3.63
N SER A 543 -4.38 11.94 -3.10
CA SER A 543 -3.98 11.66 -1.72
C SER A 543 -2.66 10.90 -1.64
N PRO A 544 -1.74 11.27 -0.72
CA PRO A 544 -0.56 10.46 -0.42
C PRO A 544 -0.92 9.17 0.33
N ILE A 545 -2.15 9.04 0.86
CA ILE A 545 -2.58 7.94 1.72
C ILE A 545 -3.38 6.91 0.92
N GLY A 546 -4.08 7.32 -0.13
CA GLY A 546 -5.01 6.48 -0.90
C GLY A 546 -4.34 5.30 -1.63
N TYR A 547 -3.03 5.38 -1.90
CA TYR A 547 -2.26 4.29 -2.51
C TYR A 547 -0.90 4.11 -1.85
N GLN A 548 -0.47 2.86 -1.63
CA GLN A 548 0.81 2.56 -0.96
C GLN A 548 2.01 3.19 -1.67
N THR A 549 2.03 3.22 -3.02
CA THR A 549 3.10 3.83 -3.80
C THR A 549 3.20 5.33 -3.57
N ASN A 550 2.05 6.02 -3.40
CA ASN A 550 2.01 7.43 -3.07
C ASN A 550 2.65 7.70 -1.70
N THR A 551 2.36 6.86 -0.70
CA THR A 551 2.97 6.96 0.64
C THR A 551 4.48 6.81 0.58
N LEU A 552 5.00 5.85 -0.24
CA LEU A 552 6.43 5.64 -0.42
C LEU A 552 7.12 6.87 -0.99
N VAL A 553 6.61 7.39 -2.10
CA VAL A 553 7.22 8.56 -2.74
C VAL A 553 7.01 9.84 -1.92
N TYR A 554 5.89 9.96 -1.17
CA TYR A 554 5.64 11.05 -0.24
C TYR A 554 6.77 11.15 0.79
N ALA A 555 7.13 10.02 1.41
CA ALA A 555 8.22 9.93 2.36
C ALA A 555 9.59 10.20 1.71
N ALA A 556 9.91 9.54 0.58
CA ALA A 556 11.20 9.65 -0.09
C ALA A 556 11.47 11.04 -0.70
N GLY A 557 10.40 11.70 -1.17
CA GLY A 557 10.46 13.03 -1.78
C GLY A 557 10.31 14.18 -0.80
N ASN A 558 9.99 13.90 0.48
CA ASN A 558 9.66 14.90 1.50
C ASN A 558 8.59 15.90 1.00
N TYR A 559 7.50 15.39 0.44
CA TYR A 559 6.39 16.19 -0.08
C TYR A 559 5.47 16.72 1.02
N ARG A 560 4.68 17.74 0.66
CA ARG A 560 3.51 18.16 1.47
C ARG A 560 2.25 17.50 0.91
N PHE A 561 1.23 17.36 1.72
CA PHE A 561 -0.08 16.89 1.26
C PHE A 561 -0.61 17.76 0.10
N SER A 562 -0.39 19.08 0.17
CA SER A 562 -0.76 20.03 -0.87
C SER A 562 -0.08 19.78 -2.22
N ASP A 563 1.11 19.17 -2.25
CA ASP A 563 1.80 18.83 -3.48
C ASP A 563 1.04 17.74 -4.25
N PHE A 564 0.51 16.75 -3.51
CA PHE A 564 -0.35 15.70 -4.08
C PHE A 564 -1.67 16.28 -4.60
N LEU A 565 -2.33 17.16 -3.86
CA LEU A 565 -3.56 17.81 -4.32
C LEU A 565 -3.36 18.60 -5.61
N ARG A 566 -2.26 19.37 -5.70
CA ARG A 566 -1.98 20.22 -6.87
C ARG A 566 -1.80 19.42 -8.16
N ILE A 567 -1.21 18.25 -8.10
CA ILE A 567 -0.98 17.40 -9.26
C ILE A 567 -2.06 16.34 -9.38
N GLY A 568 -2.45 15.74 -8.27
CA GLY A 568 -3.34 14.60 -8.26
C GLY A 568 -4.76 14.93 -8.68
N VAL A 569 -5.31 16.11 -8.27
CA VAL A 569 -6.64 16.52 -8.71
C VAL A 569 -6.72 16.70 -10.24
N PRO A 570 -5.81 17.47 -10.88
CA PRO A 570 -5.75 17.51 -12.34
C PRO A 570 -5.52 16.13 -12.96
N MET A 571 -4.69 15.28 -12.35
CA MET A 571 -4.42 13.95 -12.85
C MET A 571 -5.65 13.04 -12.79
N ASN A 572 -6.42 13.06 -11.69
CA ASN A 572 -7.69 12.35 -11.57
C ASN A 572 -8.68 12.77 -12.68
N LEU A 573 -8.76 14.06 -12.99
CA LEU A 573 -9.62 14.57 -14.05
C LEU A 573 -9.15 14.08 -15.43
N ILE A 574 -7.87 14.25 -15.76
CA ILE A 574 -7.32 13.85 -17.06
C ILE A 574 -7.46 12.35 -17.27
N VAL A 575 -6.98 11.54 -16.32
CA VAL A 575 -7.07 10.08 -16.39
C VAL A 575 -8.52 9.63 -16.40
N GLY A 576 -9.38 10.27 -15.60
CA GLY A 576 -10.80 9.94 -15.54
C GLY A 576 -11.50 10.14 -16.87
N PHE A 577 -11.35 11.29 -17.50
CA PHE A 577 -11.95 11.54 -18.80
C PHE A 577 -11.40 10.64 -19.90
N VAL A 578 -10.08 10.41 -19.92
CA VAL A 578 -9.46 9.50 -20.89
C VAL A 578 -9.95 8.07 -20.69
N SER A 579 -10.05 7.61 -19.42
CA SER A 579 -10.61 6.29 -19.11
C SER A 579 -12.05 6.16 -19.60
N CYS A 580 -12.90 7.14 -19.31
CA CYS A 580 -14.30 7.12 -19.72
C CYS A 580 -14.46 7.13 -21.25
N LEU A 581 -13.68 7.94 -21.97
CA LEU A 581 -13.69 7.97 -23.43
C LEU A 581 -13.21 6.65 -24.04
N ALA A 582 -12.13 6.09 -23.47
CA ALA A 582 -11.61 4.81 -23.93
C ALA A 582 -12.60 3.66 -23.62
N ILE A 583 -13.20 3.62 -22.44
CA ILE A 583 -14.22 2.63 -22.09
C ILE A 583 -15.42 2.73 -23.04
N ALA A 584 -15.93 3.94 -23.27
CA ALA A 584 -17.04 4.15 -24.21
C ALA A 584 -16.71 3.67 -25.62
N HIS A 585 -15.47 3.88 -26.08
CA HIS A 585 -15.02 3.42 -27.40
C HIS A 585 -14.90 1.88 -27.47
N PHE A 586 -14.21 1.26 -26.51
CA PHE A 586 -13.93 -0.20 -26.57
C PHE A 586 -15.17 -1.05 -26.23
N TYR A 587 -16.07 -0.56 -25.39
CA TYR A 587 -17.29 -1.26 -24.97
C TYR A 587 -18.54 -0.76 -25.68
N LYS A 588 -18.38 0.11 -26.74
CA LYS A 588 -19.45 0.59 -27.63
C LYS A 588 -20.65 1.19 -26.89
N LEU A 589 -20.38 2.09 -25.95
CA LEU A 589 -21.39 2.77 -25.15
C LEU A 589 -22.02 3.93 -25.92
#